data_cbef323b855eb383e1f8319146f5154d
#
_entry.id   cbef323b855eb383e1f8319146f5154d
#
_cell.length_a   1.000
_cell.length_b   1.000
_cell.length_c   1.000
_cell.angle_alpha   90.00
_cell.angle_beta   90.00
_cell.angle_gamma   90.00
#
_symmetry.space_group_name_H-M   'P 1'
#
loop_
_entity.id
_entity.type
_entity.pdbx_description
1 polymer ?
#
loop_
_entity_poly.entity_id
_entity_poly.type
_entity_poly.pdbx_seq_one_letter_code
_entity_poly.pdbx_strand_id
1 'polypeptide(L)'
;YIGIVLTKTLVIIQNIFPMINIYFIFLVGTYSISFSAFIFLLRKRKCKIFLIVIILIIEFTLLKYFTYSVVAYLLATSGVLLLYKEEKNILSSIIIFVGFSLRVQVIVSVILLLFGIVLYEIIVNKKKKKTVYLAIVTALVIATNFIFVKTNSEVENYITWNNKSTLIRDY
;
A
#
# COMPACT_ATOMS: atom_id res chain seq x y z
N TYR A 1 1.64 4.13 -11.63
CA TYR A 1 3.10 4.15 -11.44
C TYR A 1 3.44 3.54 -10.10
N ILE A 2 4.45 2.66 -10.09
CA ILE A 2 5.11 2.21 -8.86
C ILE A 2 5.99 3.35 -8.39
N GLY A 3 5.95 3.64 -7.08
CA GLY A 3 6.79 4.69 -6.51
C GLY A 3 8.27 4.41 -6.74
N ILE A 4 8.98 5.47 -7.01
CA ILE A 4 10.34 5.44 -7.55
C ILE A 4 11.38 4.85 -6.63
N VAL A 5 11.27 5.12 -5.33
CA VAL A 5 12.18 4.53 -4.34
C VAL A 5 12.10 3.01 -4.44
N LEU A 6 10.86 2.50 -4.51
CA LEU A 6 10.62 1.07 -4.63
C LEU A 6 11.11 0.51 -5.98
N THR A 7 10.84 1.22 -7.09
CA THR A 7 11.29 0.80 -8.42
C THR A 7 12.81 0.73 -8.48
N LYS A 8 13.53 1.77 -8.03
CA LYS A 8 15.00 1.75 -8.02
C LYS A 8 15.57 0.62 -7.16
N THR A 9 15.00 0.40 -5.98
CA THR A 9 15.43 -0.69 -5.09
C THR A 9 15.23 -2.05 -5.77
N LEU A 10 14.07 -2.29 -6.38
CA LEU A 10 13.80 -3.55 -7.08
C LEU A 10 14.71 -3.76 -8.29
N VAL A 11 15.00 -2.70 -9.05
CA VAL A 11 15.94 -2.77 -10.19
C VAL A 11 17.36 -3.10 -9.72
N ILE A 12 17.85 -2.49 -8.64
CA ILE A 12 19.17 -2.80 -8.09
C ILE A 12 19.21 -4.29 -7.70
N ILE A 13 18.20 -4.80 -6.99
CA ILE A 13 18.15 -6.20 -6.58
C ILE A 13 18.04 -7.12 -7.80
N GLN A 14 17.24 -6.75 -8.82
CA GLN A 14 17.11 -7.51 -10.06
C GLN A 14 18.44 -7.63 -10.81
N ASN A 15 19.26 -6.57 -10.80
CA ASN A 15 20.59 -6.60 -11.42
C ASN A 15 21.56 -7.54 -10.69
N ILE A 16 21.40 -7.72 -9.37
CA ILE A 16 22.20 -8.67 -8.57
C ILE A 16 21.74 -10.11 -8.85
N PHE A 17 20.44 -10.32 -9.05
CA PHE A 17 19.84 -11.64 -9.26
C PHE A 17 19.06 -11.70 -10.60
N PRO A 18 19.73 -11.68 -11.75
CA PRO A 18 19.07 -11.54 -13.05
C PRO A 18 18.17 -12.73 -13.43
N MET A 19 18.45 -13.93 -12.89
CA MET A 19 17.68 -15.14 -13.20
C MET A 19 16.35 -15.24 -12.43
N ILE A 20 16.14 -14.41 -11.41
CA ILE A 20 14.99 -14.48 -10.53
C ILE A 20 14.10 -13.25 -10.80
N ASN A 21 12.81 -13.45 -10.99
CA ASN A 21 11.87 -12.34 -11.10
C ASN A 21 11.60 -11.71 -9.72
N ILE A 22 12.48 -10.78 -9.31
CA ILE A 22 12.44 -10.12 -8.02
C ILE A 22 11.12 -9.35 -7.82
N TYR A 23 10.60 -8.74 -8.88
CA TYR A 23 9.34 -8.02 -8.81
C TYR A 23 8.16 -8.93 -8.46
N PHE A 24 8.09 -10.11 -9.07
CA PHE A 24 7.05 -11.08 -8.76
C PHE A 24 7.15 -11.59 -7.31
N ILE A 25 8.35 -11.96 -6.87
CA ILE A 25 8.58 -12.41 -5.48
C ILE A 25 8.19 -11.31 -4.48
N PHE A 26 8.55 -10.07 -4.78
CA PHE A 26 8.19 -8.92 -3.96
C PHE A 26 6.66 -8.76 -3.87
N LEU A 27 5.94 -8.86 -4.99
CA LEU A 27 4.48 -8.77 -4.98
C LEU A 27 3.83 -9.91 -4.19
N VAL A 28 4.28 -11.14 -4.36
CA VAL A 28 3.77 -12.29 -3.61
C VAL A 28 4.05 -12.13 -2.11
N GLY A 29 5.26 -11.71 -1.76
CA GLY A 29 5.65 -11.46 -0.37
C GLY A 29 4.80 -10.37 0.29
N THR A 30 4.60 -9.24 -0.38
CA THR A 30 3.78 -8.13 0.14
C THR A 30 2.29 -8.49 0.22
N TYR A 31 1.79 -9.31 -0.71
CA TYR A 31 0.45 -9.88 -0.66
C TYR A 31 0.26 -10.75 0.58
N SER A 32 1.17 -11.70 0.81
CA SER A 32 1.14 -12.57 2.00
C SER A 32 1.27 -11.80 3.32
N ILE A 33 2.10 -10.75 3.35
CA ILE A 33 2.22 -9.85 4.51
C ILE A 33 0.89 -9.16 4.80
N SER A 34 0.17 -8.72 3.76
CA SER A 34 -1.14 -8.06 3.93
C SER A 34 -2.16 -8.96 4.61
N PHE A 35 -2.28 -10.21 4.16
CA PHE A 35 -3.21 -11.17 4.75
C PHE A 35 -2.78 -11.62 6.14
N SER A 36 -1.49 -11.83 6.36
CA SER A 36 -0.94 -12.10 7.69
C SER A 36 -1.27 -10.97 8.68
N ALA A 37 -1.22 -9.72 8.23
CA ALA A 37 -1.59 -8.56 9.03
C ALA A 37 -3.10 -8.55 9.37
N PHE A 38 -3.99 -8.90 8.42
CA PHE A 38 -5.42 -9.03 8.70
C PHE A 38 -5.70 -10.16 9.69
N ILE A 39 -5.09 -11.33 9.53
CA ILE A 39 -5.23 -12.46 10.47
C ILE A 39 -4.74 -12.06 11.87
N PHE A 40 -3.62 -11.36 11.95
CA PHE A 40 -3.08 -10.86 13.20
C PHE A 40 -4.04 -9.91 13.94
N LEU A 41 -4.75 -9.02 13.19
CA LEU A 41 -5.74 -8.12 13.76
C LEU A 41 -6.96 -8.86 14.35
N LEU A 42 -7.25 -10.07 13.87
CA LEU A 42 -8.37 -10.88 14.34
C LEU A 42 -8.06 -11.74 15.56
N ARG A 43 -6.79 -11.86 15.95
CA ARG A 43 -6.35 -12.77 17.04
C ARG A 43 -7.10 -12.63 18.37
N LYS A 44 -7.60 -11.41 18.66
CA LYS A 44 -8.30 -11.08 19.90
C LYS A 44 -9.83 -11.17 19.79
N ARG A 45 -10.38 -11.59 18.63
CA ARG A 45 -11.83 -11.65 18.42
C ARG A 45 -12.41 -13.01 18.81
N LYS A 46 -13.63 -13.01 19.39
CA LYS A 46 -14.32 -14.24 19.82
C LYS A 46 -14.55 -15.23 18.65
N CYS A 47 -14.97 -14.74 17.49
CA CYS A 47 -15.23 -15.55 16.29
C CYS A 47 -14.02 -15.62 15.34
N LYS A 48 -12.78 -15.66 15.87
CA LYS A 48 -11.54 -15.58 15.08
C LYS A 48 -11.45 -16.63 13.96
N ILE A 49 -11.82 -17.88 14.23
CA ILE A 49 -11.70 -18.98 13.24
C ILE A 49 -12.60 -18.71 12.04
N PHE A 50 -13.86 -18.37 12.26
CA PHE A 50 -14.79 -18.05 11.17
C PHE A 50 -14.31 -16.87 10.34
N LEU A 51 -13.84 -15.80 10.98
CA LEU A 51 -13.29 -14.63 10.29
C LEU A 51 -11.99 -14.94 9.52
N ILE A 52 -11.12 -15.82 10.04
CA ILE A 52 -9.93 -16.28 9.32
C ILE A 52 -10.32 -17.05 8.06
N VAL A 53 -11.31 -17.94 8.13
CA VAL A 53 -11.80 -18.68 6.97
C VAL A 53 -12.33 -17.72 5.90
N ILE A 54 -13.10 -16.70 6.27
CA ILE A 54 -13.57 -15.67 5.34
C ILE A 54 -12.38 -14.94 4.69
N ILE A 55 -11.37 -14.54 5.46
CA ILE A 55 -10.18 -13.87 4.92
C ILE A 55 -9.45 -14.78 3.94
N LEU A 56 -9.29 -16.06 4.23
CA LEU A 56 -8.65 -17.01 3.32
C LEU A 56 -9.45 -17.17 2.02
N ILE A 57 -10.78 -17.23 2.10
CA ILE A 57 -11.64 -17.27 0.90
C ILE A 57 -11.45 -16.00 0.05
N ILE A 58 -11.40 -14.83 0.69
CA ILE A 58 -11.13 -13.55 0.02
C ILE A 58 -9.72 -13.57 -0.62
N GLU A 59 -8.71 -14.08 0.09
CA GLU A 59 -7.34 -14.22 -0.41
C GLU A 59 -7.31 -15.04 -1.70
N PHE A 60 -7.89 -16.24 -1.70
CA PHE A 60 -7.96 -17.08 -2.88
C PHE A 60 -8.75 -16.42 -4.03
N THR A 61 -9.83 -15.74 -3.72
CA THR A 61 -10.63 -15.03 -4.74
C THR A 61 -9.84 -13.89 -5.38
N LEU A 62 -9.09 -13.12 -4.58
CA LEU A 62 -8.29 -12.00 -5.05
C LEU A 62 -7.04 -12.44 -5.83
N LEU A 63 -6.56 -13.68 -5.67
CA LEU A 63 -5.49 -14.22 -6.52
C LEU A 63 -5.85 -14.18 -8.01
N LYS A 64 -7.14 -14.33 -8.36
CA LYS A 64 -7.61 -14.20 -9.75
C LYS A 64 -7.34 -12.80 -10.33
N TYR A 65 -7.32 -11.78 -9.46
CA TYR A 65 -7.11 -10.38 -9.83
C TYR A 65 -5.74 -9.87 -9.33
N PHE A 66 -4.75 -10.76 -9.29
CA PHE A 66 -3.43 -10.45 -8.75
C PHE A 66 -2.72 -9.39 -9.60
N THR A 67 -2.78 -8.16 -9.13
CA THR A 67 -2.11 -7.01 -9.74
C THR A 67 -1.42 -6.16 -8.66
N TYR A 68 -0.40 -5.40 -9.04
CA TYR A 68 0.26 -4.49 -8.11
C TYR A 68 -0.70 -3.50 -7.44
N SER A 69 -1.81 -3.15 -8.12
CA SER A 69 -2.85 -2.28 -7.56
C SER A 69 -3.60 -2.93 -6.42
N VAL A 70 -4.03 -4.19 -6.59
CA VAL A 70 -4.72 -4.96 -5.54
C VAL A 70 -3.79 -5.15 -4.35
N VAL A 71 -2.54 -5.53 -4.60
CA VAL A 71 -1.53 -5.69 -3.55
C VAL A 71 -1.29 -4.38 -2.79
N ALA A 72 -1.19 -3.25 -3.52
CA ALA A 72 -1.02 -1.93 -2.90
C ALA A 72 -2.19 -1.56 -1.98
N TYR A 73 -3.43 -1.81 -2.42
CA TYR A 73 -4.63 -1.59 -1.60
C TYR A 73 -4.65 -2.43 -0.34
N LEU A 74 -4.41 -3.73 -0.46
CA LEU A 74 -4.42 -4.65 0.67
C LEU A 74 -3.33 -4.28 1.67
N LEU A 75 -2.11 -4.02 1.18
CA LEU A 75 -0.99 -3.68 2.03
C LEU A 75 -1.21 -2.35 2.77
N ALA A 76 -1.64 -1.32 2.06
CA ALA A 76 -1.91 -0.02 2.66
C ALA A 76 -3.06 -0.08 3.67
N THR A 77 -4.16 -0.77 3.34
CA THR A 77 -5.30 -0.94 4.22
C THR A 77 -4.92 -1.70 5.49
N SER A 78 -4.21 -2.82 5.36
CA SER A 78 -3.74 -3.60 6.50
C SER A 78 -2.78 -2.80 7.38
N GLY A 79 -1.88 -2.01 6.79
CA GLY A 79 -0.95 -1.15 7.49
C GLY A 79 -1.66 -0.06 8.30
N VAL A 80 -2.65 0.63 7.72
CA VAL A 80 -3.44 1.66 8.42
C VAL A 80 -4.24 1.03 9.57
N LEU A 81 -4.87 -0.12 9.37
CA LEU A 81 -5.59 -0.82 10.43
C LEU A 81 -4.65 -1.25 11.56
N LEU A 82 -3.45 -1.78 11.24
CA LEU A 82 -2.43 -2.10 12.25
C LEU A 82 -1.99 -0.87 13.04
N LEU A 83 -1.79 0.27 12.36
CA LEU A 83 -1.39 1.52 13.00
C LEU A 83 -2.40 1.94 14.08
N TYR A 84 -3.69 1.87 13.81
CA TYR A 84 -4.71 2.32 14.73
C TYR A 84 -5.11 1.28 15.78
N LYS A 85 -5.07 -0.02 15.46
CA LYS A 85 -5.51 -1.08 16.38
C LYS A 85 -4.40 -1.64 17.26
N GLU A 86 -3.16 -1.61 16.81
CA GLU A 86 -2.01 -2.14 17.55
C GLU A 86 -0.99 -1.01 17.87
N GLU A 87 -0.05 -1.27 18.81
CA GLU A 87 0.95 -0.26 19.22
C GLU A 87 2.25 -0.31 18.39
N LYS A 88 2.27 -1.09 17.30
CA LYS A 88 3.46 -1.29 16.48
C LYS A 88 3.60 -0.17 15.41
N ASN A 89 3.83 1.06 15.84
CA ASN A 89 3.82 2.23 14.96
C ASN A 89 4.85 2.14 13.82
N ILE A 90 6.09 1.69 14.10
CA ILE A 90 7.17 1.62 13.11
C ILE A 90 6.83 0.59 12.02
N LEU A 91 6.47 -0.63 12.43
CA LEU A 91 6.12 -1.71 11.49
C LEU A 91 4.93 -1.31 10.59
N SER A 92 3.89 -0.74 11.20
CA SER A 92 2.71 -0.26 10.47
C SER A 92 3.09 0.84 9.48
N SER A 93 3.97 1.78 9.88
CA SER A 93 4.44 2.85 8.99
C SER A 93 5.23 2.32 7.80
N ILE A 94 6.07 1.29 8.00
CA ILE A 94 6.79 0.63 6.91
C ILE A 94 5.80 -0.04 5.93
N ILE A 95 4.81 -0.76 6.44
CA ILE A 95 3.79 -1.42 5.63
C ILE A 95 2.99 -0.39 4.81
N ILE A 96 2.57 0.72 5.43
CA ILE A 96 1.88 1.82 4.76
C ILE A 96 2.77 2.44 3.67
N PHE A 97 4.04 2.72 4.01
CA PHE A 97 5.00 3.31 3.07
C PHE A 97 5.18 2.44 1.82
N VAL A 98 5.37 1.14 1.99
CA VAL A 98 5.49 0.19 0.88
C VAL A 98 4.20 0.12 0.07
N GLY A 99 3.03 0.04 0.72
CA GLY A 99 1.73 -0.01 0.06
C GLY A 99 1.46 1.25 -0.78
N PHE A 100 1.70 2.43 -0.23
CA PHE A 100 1.54 3.70 -0.95
C PHE A 100 2.59 3.89 -2.05
N SER A 101 3.81 3.37 -1.85
CA SER A 101 4.86 3.40 -2.86
C SER A 101 4.61 2.44 -4.02
N LEU A 102 3.88 1.35 -3.81
CA LEU A 102 3.42 0.48 -4.90
C LEU A 102 2.49 1.22 -5.86
N ARG A 103 1.59 2.07 -5.33
CA ARG A 103 0.70 2.88 -6.15
C ARG A 103 0.23 4.11 -5.38
N VAL A 104 0.75 5.28 -5.74
CA VAL A 104 0.45 6.56 -5.06
C VAL A 104 -1.05 6.90 -5.09
N GLN A 105 -1.75 6.57 -6.16
CA GLN A 105 -3.20 6.81 -6.29
C GLN A 105 -4.04 6.09 -5.22
N VAL A 106 -3.51 5.01 -4.64
CA VAL A 106 -4.16 4.25 -3.57
C VAL A 106 -4.30 5.06 -2.28
N ILE A 107 -3.46 6.07 -2.07
CA ILE A 107 -3.49 6.93 -0.87
C ILE A 107 -4.89 7.50 -0.64
N VAL A 108 -5.43 8.18 -1.64
CA VAL A 108 -6.75 8.84 -1.54
C VAL A 108 -7.84 7.81 -1.27
N SER A 109 -7.86 6.72 -2.02
CA SER A 109 -8.89 5.69 -1.92
C SER A 109 -8.85 4.96 -0.56
N VAL A 110 -7.66 4.65 -0.04
CA VAL A 110 -7.51 3.99 1.27
C VAL A 110 -7.90 4.94 2.40
N ILE A 111 -7.51 6.22 2.32
CA ILE A 111 -7.90 7.21 3.32
C ILE A 111 -9.42 7.40 3.32
N LEU A 112 -10.06 7.49 2.16
CA LEU A 112 -11.52 7.59 2.04
C LEU A 112 -12.22 6.34 2.58
N LEU A 113 -11.76 5.15 2.22
CA LEU A 113 -12.32 3.88 2.69
C LEU A 113 -12.27 3.75 4.21
N LEU A 114 -11.16 4.16 4.81
CA LEU A 114 -10.93 4.04 6.26
C LEU A 114 -11.29 5.29 7.05
N PHE A 115 -11.83 6.32 6.39
CA PHE A 115 -12.10 7.64 6.99
C PHE A 115 -12.91 7.54 8.27
N GLY A 116 -14.00 6.77 8.27
CA GLY A 116 -14.84 6.56 9.46
C GLY A 116 -14.08 5.93 10.62
N ILE A 117 -13.21 4.95 10.33
CA ILE A 117 -12.38 4.29 11.36
C ILE A 117 -11.35 5.26 11.92
N VAL A 118 -10.70 6.01 11.05
CA VAL A 118 -9.68 7.01 11.42
C VAL A 118 -10.31 8.10 12.29
N LEU A 119 -11.45 8.65 11.89
CA LEU A 119 -12.18 9.65 12.69
C LEU A 119 -12.59 9.11 14.05
N TYR A 120 -13.16 7.90 14.10
CA TYR A 120 -13.52 7.27 15.36
C TYR A 120 -12.32 7.13 16.30
N GLU A 121 -11.18 6.67 15.81
CA GLU A 121 -9.97 6.50 16.60
C GLU A 121 -9.35 7.84 17.07
N ILE A 122 -9.55 8.93 16.30
CA ILE A 122 -9.10 10.27 16.70
C ILE A 122 -10.00 10.87 17.77
N ILE A 123 -11.33 10.80 17.56
CA ILE A 123 -12.31 11.48 18.41
C ILE A 123 -12.53 10.71 19.70
N VAL A 124 -12.82 9.42 19.61
CA VAL A 124 -13.19 8.57 20.77
C VAL A 124 -11.95 8.09 21.52
N ASN A 125 -10.98 7.54 20.79
CA ASN A 125 -9.79 6.92 21.39
C ASN A 125 -8.61 7.90 21.54
N LYS A 126 -8.76 9.17 21.16
CA LYS A 126 -7.77 10.25 21.29
C LYS A 126 -6.39 9.90 20.69
N LYS A 127 -6.34 9.03 19.68
CA LYS A 127 -5.10 8.55 19.05
C LYS A 127 -4.49 9.52 18.05
N LYS A 128 -4.43 10.81 18.37
CA LYS A 128 -3.89 11.87 17.50
C LYS A 128 -2.45 11.60 17.02
N LYS A 129 -1.59 11.03 17.88
CA LYS A 129 -0.21 10.70 17.51
C LYS A 129 -0.13 9.73 16.33
N LYS A 130 -1.05 8.76 16.23
CA LYS A 130 -1.07 7.79 15.13
C LYS A 130 -1.45 8.43 13.79
N THR A 131 -2.30 9.45 13.83
CA THR A 131 -2.63 10.25 12.64
C THR A 131 -1.42 11.05 12.15
N VAL A 132 -0.59 11.55 13.06
CA VAL A 132 0.67 12.22 12.69
C VAL A 132 1.61 11.24 11.96
N TYR A 133 1.76 10.00 12.44
CA TYR A 133 2.54 8.97 11.72
C TYR A 133 1.98 8.71 10.31
N LEU A 134 0.66 8.57 10.19
CA LEU A 134 0.02 8.38 8.89
C LEU A 134 0.29 9.58 7.96
N ALA A 135 0.15 10.79 8.46
CA ALA A 135 0.41 12.02 7.70
C ALA A 135 1.88 12.13 7.26
N ILE A 136 2.83 11.82 8.14
CA ILE A 136 4.26 11.84 7.83
C ILE A 136 4.57 10.83 6.72
N VAL A 137 4.10 9.59 6.85
CA VAL A 137 4.35 8.55 5.84
C VAL A 137 3.74 8.94 4.50
N THR A 138 2.51 9.45 4.50
CA THR A 138 1.83 9.93 3.29
C THR A 138 2.60 11.07 2.62
N ALA A 139 3.02 12.06 3.41
CA ALA A 139 3.81 13.19 2.93
C ALA A 139 5.16 12.75 2.33
N LEU A 140 5.85 11.81 2.98
CA LEU A 140 7.11 11.24 2.47
C LEU A 140 6.93 10.56 1.11
N VAL A 141 5.88 9.74 0.95
CA VAL A 141 5.61 9.07 -0.33
C VAL A 141 5.29 10.09 -1.42
N ILE A 142 4.46 11.08 -1.14
CA ILE A 142 4.11 12.13 -2.11
C ILE A 142 5.35 12.95 -2.47
N ALA A 143 6.14 13.40 -1.49
CA ALA A 143 7.33 14.21 -1.71
C ALA A 143 8.38 13.47 -2.54
N THR A 144 8.68 12.21 -2.21
CA THR A 144 9.65 11.41 -2.96
C THR A 144 9.23 11.19 -4.41
N ASN A 145 7.95 10.96 -4.66
CA ASN A 145 7.44 10.81 -6.03
C ASN A 145 7.45 12.14 -6.78
N PHE A 146 7.05 13.25 -6.14
CA PHE A 146 7.02 14.58 -6.76
C PHE A 146 8.43 15.06 -7.15
N ILE A 147 9.40 14.96 -6.22
CA ILE A 147 10.80 15.33 -6.48
C ILE A 147 11.33 14.57 -7.67
N PHE A 148 11.07 13.27 -7.73
CA PHE A 148 11.60 12.46 -8.81
C PHE A 148 10.95 12.75 -10.18
N VAL A 149 9.65 12.94 -10.25
CA VAL A 149 9.00 13.31 -11.51
C VAL A 149 9.61 14.60 -12.06
N LYS A 150 9.86 15.59 -11.18
CA LYS A 150 10.50 16.85 -11.59
C LYS A 150 11.98 16.73 -11.96
N THR A 151 12.69 15.78 -11.39
CA THR A 151 14.14 15.62 -11.67
C THR A 151 14.44 14.72 -12.86
N ASN A 152 13.40 14.02 -13.41
CA ASN A 152 13.57 13.09 -14.51
C ASN A 152 12.62 13.43 -15.66
N SER A 153 13.14 14.17 -16.64
CA SER A 153 12.38 14.65 -17.80
C SER A 153 11.75 13.53 -18.64
N GLU A 154 12.37 12.37 -18.73
CA GLU A 154 11.79 11.22 -19.46
C GLU A 154 10.53 10.69 -18.77
N VAL A 155 10.53 10.65 -17.45
CA VAL A 155 9.38 10.22 -16.65
C VAL A 155 8.26 11.26 -16.74
N GLU A 156 8.58 12.54 -16.70
CA GLU A 156 7.61 13.64 -16.85
C GLU A 156 6.95 13.59 -18.24
N ASN A 157 7.75 13.42 -19.28
CA ASN A 157 7.26 13.28 -20.66
C ASN A 157 6.36 12.05 -20.83
N TYR A 158 6.75 10.90 -20.25
CA TYR A 158 5.94 9.68 -20.29
C TYR A 158 4.60 9.86 -19.57
N ILE A 159 4.59 10.50 -18.39
CA ILE A 159 3.36 10.79 -17.64
C ILE A 159 2.44 11.69 -18.45
N THR A 160 2.99 12.76 -19.03
CA THR A 160 2.24 13.71 -19.83
C THR A 160 1.65 13.04 -21.08
N TRP A 161 2.42 12.17 -21.74
CA TRP A 161 1.95 11.40 -22.89
C TRP A 161 0.83 10.42 -22.48
N ASN A 162 1.01 9.67 -21.40
CA ASN A 162 0.03 8.71 -20.93
C ASN A 162 -1.29 9.36 -20.50
N ASN A 163 -1.23 10.52 -19.85
CA ASN A 163 -2.43 11.28 -19.49
C ASN A 163 -3.17 11.80 -20.73
N LYS A 164 -2.45 12.23 -21.76
CA LYS A 164 -3.06 12.64 -23.04
C LYS A 164 -3.67 11.45 -23.79
N SER A 165 -3.01 10.30 -23.79
CA SER A 165 -3.50 9.09 -24.47
C SER A 165 -4.73 8.48 -23.80
N THR A 166 -4.88 8.59 -22.47
CA THR A 166 -6.09 8.17 -21.77
C THR A 166 -7.27 9.06 -22.09
N LEU A 167 -7.07 10.38 -22.17
CA LEU A 167 -8.12 11.33 -22.60
C LEU A 167 -8.64 11.05 -24.02
N ILE A 168 -7.79 10.55 -24.93
CA ILE A 168 -8.20 10.22 -26.31
C ILE A 168 -8.97 8.88 -26.37
N ARG A 169 -8.73 7.96 -25.45
CA ARG A 169 -9.42 6.65 -25.41
C ARG A 169 -10.84 6.72 -24.83
N ASP A 170 -11.13 7.74 -24.07
CA ASP A 170 -12.42 7.92 -23.39
C ASP A 170 -13.43 8.75 -24.24
N TYR A 171 -13.06 9.11 -25.48
CA TYR A 171 -13.88 9.72 -26.52
C TYR A 171 -13.91 8.83 -27.78
#